data_bf87bdb9b8eb481112fd52844a04974d
#
_entry.id   bf87bdb9b8eb481112fd52844a04974d
#
_cell.length_a   1.000
_cell.length_b   1.000
_cell.length_c   1.000
_cell.angle_alpha   90.00
_cell.angle_beta   90.00
_cell.angle_gamma   90.00
#
_symmetry.space_group_name_H-M   'P 1'
#
loop_
_entity.id
_entity.type
_entity.pdbx_description
1 polymer ?
#
loop_
_entity_poly.entity_id
_entity_poly.type
_entity_poly.pdbx_seq_one_letter_code
_entity_poly.pdbx_strand_id
1 'polypeptide(L)'
;MRLFLTSLLLILLQAASAQDLNGIWRGTLTQEAGGCFPVYNLEIQIGQQGNTLVGNSFDYYDRNRFVKHHFNGRYNSQTKRMVLIEDKIMEVNIPSDCVACSKTYDLTWSSSGNKESLTGEWKGYESESRKACPPGRITLYRVSTTDFPIDIDQPEELARLQQSLKLQERTTEVVSTLELETPNIKIDLYDNAEIDNDTVTIFLNNKLLLLKQRLTNKPLTLELKAFPDTDYELVMYADNLGSIPPNTALMVVTAGRNKYEVRLSASDKKNAAVRFRLK
;
A
#
# COMPACT_ATOMS: atom_id res chain seq x y z
N MET A 1 9.54 -51.45 -43.52
CA MET A 1 9.44 -51.16 -42.07
C MET A 1 9.69 -49.67 -41.92
N ARG A 2 8.60 -48.84 -41.89
CA ARG A 2 8.68 -47.37 -41.82
C ARG A 2 8.49 -46.96 -40.37
N LEU A 3 9.54 -46.41 -39.75
CA LEU A 3 9.46 -45.78 -38.41
C LEU A 3 8.79 -44.40 -38.56
N PHE A 4 7.64 -44.23 -37.95
CA PHE A 4 7.03 -42.93 -37.70
C PHE A 4 7.66 -42.32 -36.45
N LEU A 5 8.49 -41.30 -36.63
CA LEU A 5 8.91 -40.40 -35.53
C LEU A 5 7.78 -39.41 -35.27
N THR A 6 7.03 -39.63 -34.20
CA THR A 6 6.08 -38.62 -33.66
C THR A 6 6.87 -37.64 -32.79
N SER A 7 7.12 -36.45 -33.36
CA SER A 7 7.69 -35.32 -32.65
C SER A 7 6.63 -34.76 -31.70
N LEU A 8 6.78 -34.98 -30.40
CA LEU A 8 5.95 -34.40 -29.33
C LEU A 8 6.38 -32.95 -29.10
N LEU A 9 5.64 -32.01 -29.67
CA LEU A 9 5.86 -30.57 -29.47
C LEU A 9 5.39 -30.19 -28.08
N LEU A 10 6.32 -30.08 -27.12
CA LEU A 10 6.04 -29.54 -25.78
C LEU A 10 5.82 -28.03 -25.93
N ILE A 11 4.55 -27.60 -25.93
CA ILE A 11 4.18 -26.20 -25.79
C ILE A 11 4.40 -25.84 -24.31
N LEU A 12 5.51 -25.19 -24.01
CA LEU A 12 5.74 -24.49 -22.72
C LEU A 12 4.75 -23.34 -22.65
N LEU A 13 3.63 -23.57 -21.97
CA LEU A 13 2.75 -22.50 -21.50
C LEU A 13 3.56 -21.69 -20.48
N GLN A 14 4.19 -20.60 -20.93
CA GLN A 14 4.69 -19.58 -20.03
C GLN A 14 3.46 -18.95 -19.37
N ALA A 15 3.19 -19.31 -18.13
CA ALA A 15 2.25 -18.58 -17.30
C ALA A 15 2.78 -17.14 -17.21
N ALA A 16 2.15 -16.23 -17.96
CA ALA A 16 2.43 -14.81 -17.83
C ALA A 16 2.06 -14.44 -16.38
N SER A 17 3.07 -14.28 -15.54
CA SER A 17 2.88 -13.75 -14.19
C SER A 17 2.19 -12.40 -14.33
N ALA A 18 0.96 -12.30 -13.88
CA ALA A 18 0.25 -11.04 -13.86
C ALA A 18 1.04 -10.07 -12.99
N GLN A 19 1.34 -8.88 -13.54
CA GLN A 19 2.07 -7.85 -12.78
C GLN A 19 1.28 -7.48 -11.54
N ASP A 20 1.90 -7.58 -10.37
CA ASP A 20 1.34 -7.13 -9.10
C ASP A 20 1.68 -5.65 -8.89
N LEU A 21 0.63 -4.81 -8.90
CA LEU A 21 0.74 -3.37 -8.68
C LEU A 21 0.33 -2.96 -7.26
N ASN A 22 -0.12 -3.92 -6.43
CA ASN A 22 -0.47 -3.62 -5.04
C ASN A 22 0.68 -2.96 -4.31
N GLY A 23 0.36 -1.99 -3.47
CA GLY A 23 1.34 -1.34 -2.60
C GLY A 23 1.39 0.17 -2.75
N ILE A 24 2.50 0.73 -2.28
CA ILE A 24 2.70 2.17 -2.16
C ILE A 24 3.65 2.63 -3.24
N TRP A 25 3.22 3.68 -3.94
CA TRP A 25 3.98 4.31 -4.99
C TRP A 25 4.16 5.78 -4.64
N ARG A 26 5.41 6.24 -4.53
CA ARG A 26 5.72 7.61 -4.12
C ARG A 26 6.74 8.27 -5.03
N GLY A 27 6.56 9.57 -5.22
CA GLY A 27 7.47 10.39 -6.01
C GLY A 27 6.96 11.81 -6.18
N THR A 28 7.08 12.34 -7.38
CA THR A 28 6.78 13.74 -7.66
C THR A 28 5.71 13.88 -8.74
N LEU A 29 4.90 14.91 -8.57
CA LEU A 29 3.97 15.43 -9.54
C LEU A 29 4.44 16.84 -9.90
N THR A 30 4.68 17.08 -11.18
CA THR A 30 4.92 18.41 -11.73
C THR A 30 3.67 18.92 -12.41
N GLN A 31 3.55 20.24 -12.51
CA GLN A 31 2.47 20.89 -13.26
C GLN A 31 3.01 22.14 -13.96
N GLU A 32 2.28 22.61 -14.95
CA GLU A 32 2.51 23.91 -15.58
C GLU A 32 2.23 25.04 -14.58
N ALA A 33 2.64 26.26 -14.92
CA ALA A 33 2.48 27.43 -14.04
C ALA A 33 1.02 27.65 -13.62
N GLY A 34 0.80 27.97 -12.35
CA GLY A 34 -0.52 28.26 -11.76
C GLY A 34 -0.90 27.42 -10.55
N GLY A 35 0.00 26.56 -10.06
CA GLY A 35 -0.24 25.77 -8.85
C GLY A 35 0.12 26.49 -7.56
N CYS A 36 -0.38 26.00 -6.44
CA CYS A 36 -0.15 26.56 -5.10
C CYS A 36 1.26 26.32 -4.58
N PHE A 37 1.93 25.27 -5.00
CA PHE A 37 3.25 24.92 -4.57
C PHE A 37 4.18 24.72 -5.78
N PRO A 38 5.47 25.03 -5.65
CA PRO A 38 6.44 24.87 -6.75
C PRO A 38 6.71 23.38 -7.04
N VAL A 39 6.54 22.51 -6.05
CA VAL A 39 6.72 21.04 -6.16
C VAL A 39 5.63 20.37 -5.33
N TYR A 40 5.05 19.33 -5.89
CA TYR A 40 4.13 18.44 -5.19
C TYR A 40 4.79 17.07 -5.05
N ASN A 41 4.64 16.48 -3.87
CA ASN A 41 4.82 15.07 -3.69
C ASN A 41 3.50 14.35 -4.01
N LEU A 42 3.61 13.13 -4.49
CA LEU A 42 2.46 12.27 -4.75
C LEU A 42 2.72 10.89 -4.15
N GLU A 43 1.80 10.43 -3.32
CA GLU A 43 1.73 9.04 -2.89
C GLU A 43 0.44 8.43 -3.42
N ILE A 44 0.55 7.28 -4.08
CA ILE A 44 -0.60 6.48 -4.52
C ILE A 44 -0.53 5.12 -3.82
N GLN A 45 -1.59 4.77 -3.12
CA GLN A 45 -1.76 3.49 -2.44
C GLN A 45 -2.71 2.63 -3.27
N ILE A 46 -2.17 1.61 -3.95
CA ILE A 46 -2.91 0.80 -4.92
C ILE A 46 -3.31 -0.55 -4.31
N GLY A 47 -4.60 -0.86 -4.40
CA GLY A 47 -5.15 -2.20 -4.30
C GLY A 47 -5.53 -2.70 -5.69
N GLN A 48 -5.08 -3.91 -6.07
CA GLN A 48 -5.35 -4.52 -7.37
C GLN A 48 -6.17 -5.79 -7.24
N GLN A 49 -7.23 -5.88 -8.04
CA GLN A 49 -8.00 -7.10 -8.24
C GLN A 49 -8.15 -7.39 -9.73
N GLY A 50 -7.37 -8.33 -10.23
CA GLY A 50 -7.27 -8.57 -11.68
C GLY A 50 -6.75 -7.32 -12.41
N ASN A 51 -7.57 -6.77 -13.29
CA ASN A 51 -7.25 -5.54 -14.03
C ASN A 51 -7.84 -4.28 -13.39
N THR A 52 -8.60 -4.41 -12.31
CA THR A 52 -9.18 -3.26 -11.60
C THR A 52 -8.21 -2.77 -10.53
N LEU A 53 -8.05 -1.46 -10.44
CA LEU A 53 -7.23 -0.77 -9.47
C LEU A 53 -8.14 0.16 -8.65
N VAL A 54 -7.95 0.14 -7.34
CA VAL A 54 -8.65 1.04 -6.41
C VAL A 54 -7.67 1.52 -5.34
N GLY A 55 -7.96 2.63 -4.70
CA GLY A 55 -7.15 3.09 -3.59
C GLY A 55 -7.24 4.58 -3.34
N ASN A 56 -6.20 5.11 -2.68
CA ASN A 56 -6.11 6.52 -2.35
C ASN A 56 -4.86 7.16 -2.95
N SER A 57 -4.99 8.41 -3.36
CA SER A 57 -3.90 9.29 -3.75
C SER A 57 -3.79 10.46 -2.79
N PHE A 58 -2.57 10.87 -2.53
CA PHE A 58 -2.25 12.01 -1.68
C PHE A 58 -1.33 12.95 -2.44
N ASP A 59 -1.86 14.12 -2.79
CA ASP A 59 -1.03 15.22 -3.27
C ASP A 59 -0.61 16.05 -2.07
N TYR A 60 0.67 16.25 -1.84
CA TYR A 60 1.11 16.91 -0.63
C TYR A 60 2.37 17.75 -0.81
N TYR A 61 2.45 18.80 -0.05
CA TYR A 61 3.69 19.55 0.16
C TYR A 61 4.46 18.95 1.32
N ASP A 62 3.76 18.68 2.43
CA ASP A 62 4.20 17.95 3.61
C ASP A 62 3.02 17.18 4.23
N ARG A 63 3.27 16.42 5.30
CA ARG A 63 2.24 15.59 5.96
C ARG A 63 1.06 16.38 6.55
N ASN A 64 1.19 17.71 6.70
CA ASN A 64 0.13 18.58 7.22
C ASN A 64 -0.59 19.38 6.13
N ARG A 65 -0.05 19.39 4.91
CA ARG A 65 -0.63 20.11 3.76
C ARG A 65 -0.78 19.16 2.59
N PHE A 66 -1.97 18.59 2.48
CA PHE A 66 -2.27 17.55 1.51
C PHE A 66 -3.75 17.59 1.07
N VAL A 67 -4.02 16.93 -0.03
CA VAL A 67 -5.37 16.53 -0.47
C VAL A 67 -5.38 15.03 -0.63
N LYS A 68 -6.33 14.36 0.02
CA LYS A 68 -6.59 12.93 -0.12
C LYS A 68 -7.75 12.72 -1.07
N HIS A 69 -7.54 11.89 -2.09
CA HIS A 69 -8.59 11.43 -2.99
C HIS A 69 -8.71 9.91 -2.93
N HIS A 70 -9.93 9.43 -3.12
CA HIS A 70 -10.18 8.06 -3.56
C HIS A 70 -10.06 8.01 -5.09
N PHE A 71 -9.59 6.88 -5.64
CA PHE A 71 -9.55 6.65 -7.08
C PHE A 71 -10.02 5.26 -7.46
N ASN A 72 -10.56 5.15 -8.67
CA ASN A 72 -10.77 3.91 -9.40
C ASN A 72 -9.91 3.90 -10.66
N GLY A 73 -9.51 2.72 -11.11
CA GLY A 73 -8.68 2.60 -12.30
C GLY A 73 -8.68 1.23 -12.94
N ARG A 74 -7.99 1.16 -14.07
CA ARG A 74 -7.78 -0.08 -14.81
C ARG A 74 -6.34 -0.20 -15.29
N TYR A 75 -5.81 -1.40 -15.21
CA TYR A 75 -4.50 -1.79 -15.72
C TYR A 75 -4.63 -2.68 -16.95
N ASN A 76 -3.84 -2.39 -17.96
CA ASN A 76 -3.67 -3.25 -19.12
C ASN A 76 -2.28 -3.90 -19.08
N SER A 77 -2.23 -5.19 -18.80
CA SER A 77 -0.98 -5.95 -18.66
C SER A 77 -0.18 -6.07 -19.95
N GLN A 78 -0.82 -6.03 -21.12
CA GLN A 78 -0.15 -6.12 -22.41
C GLN A 78 0.61 -4.83 -22.74
N THR A 79 -0.01 -3.68 -22.49
CA THR A 79 0.60 -2.35 -22.72
C THR A 79 1.33 -1.82 -21.51
N LYS A 80 1.18 -2.44 -20.33
CA LYS A 80 1.71 -1.99 -19.04
C LYS A 80 1.20 -0.61 -18.63
N ARG A 81 0.06 -0.19 -19.19
CA ARG A 81 -0.55 1.12 -18.98
C ARG A 81 -1.70 1.01 -18.00
N MET A 82 -1.83 2.02 -17.17
CA MET A 82 -2.97 2.17 -16.26
C MET A 82 -3.57 3.57 -16.38
N VAL A 83 -4.88 3.63 -16.19
CA VAL A 83 -5.61 4.89 -16.03
C VAL A 83 -6.26 4.87 -14.67
N LEU A 84 -5.94 5.86 -13.83
CA LEU A 84 -6.54 6.06 -12.51
C LEU A 84 -7.36 7.35 -12.55
N ILE A 85 -8.58 7.32 -12.00
CA ILE A 85 -9.49 8.45 -11.98
C ILE A 85 -9.86 8.76 -10.53
N GLU A 86 -9.46 9.92 -10.05
CA GLU A 86 -9.89 10.44 -8.76
C GLU A 86 -11.37 10.80 -8.83
N ASP A 87 -12.19 10.09 -8.11
CA ASP A 87 -13.65 10.21 -8.17
C ASP A 87 -14.25 10.87 -6.92
N LYS A 88 -13.50 10.93 -5.82
CA LYS A 88 -13.97 11.52 -4.57
C LYS A 88 -12.83 12.16 -3.80
N ILE A 89 -13.03 13.41 -3.36
CA ILE A 89 -12.19 14.04 -2.35
C ILE A 89 -12.58 13.49 -0.97
N MET A 90 -11.61 12.97 -0.24
CA MET A 90 -11.79 12.38 1.09
C MET A 90 -11.42 13.35 2.20
N GLU A 91 -10.32 14.10 1.99
CA GLU A 91 -9.79 15.04 2.97
C GLU A 91 -9.03 16.17 2.27
N VAL A 92 -9.18 17.39 2.77
CA VAL A 92 -8.50 18.59 2.24
C VAL A 92 -7.85 19.31 3.42
N ASN A 93 -6.54 19.45 3.37
CA ASN A 93 -5.76 20.23 4.32
C ASN A 93 -4.72 21.07 3.58
N ILE A 94 -5.16 22.14 2.94
CA ILE A 94 -4.36 23.07 2.14
C ILE A 94 -4.68 24.51 2.54
N PRO A 95 -3.79 25.49 2.25
CA PRO A 95 -4.07 26.90 2.44
C PRO A 95 -5.37 27.34 1.75
N SER A 96 -6.06 28.33 2.33
CA SER A 96 -7.38 28.79 1.86
C SER A 96 -7.36 29.46 0.46
N ASP A 97 -6.19 29.87 0.00
CA ASP A 97 -5.96 30.43 -1.35
C ASP A 97 -5.60 29.35 -2.37
N CYS A 98 -5.56 28.08 -1.96
CA CYS A 98 -5.32 26.91 -2.82
C CYS A 98 -6.63 26.22 -3.18
N VAL A 99 -6.66 25.61 -4.35
CA VAL A 99 -7.79 24.84 -4.85
C VAL A 99 -7.40 23.40 -5.12
N ALA A 100 -8.20 22.47 -4.61
CA ALA A 100 -8.00 21.05 -4.86
C ALA A 100 -8.41 20.68 -6.29
N CYS A 101 -7.56 19.89 -6.96
CA CYS A 101 -7.82 19.36 -8.30
C CYS A 101 -8.05 17.85 -8.24
N SER A 102 -9.19 17.38 -8.75
CA SER A 102 -9.39 15.96 -9.00
C SER A 102 -8.76 15.57 -10.33
N LYS A 103 -7.96 14.52 -10.33
CA LYS A 103 -7.06 14.15 -11.43
C LYS A 103 -7.45 12.84 -12.11
N THR A 104 -7.07 12.76 -13.36
CA THR A 104 -6.95 11.50 -14.10
C THR A 104 -5.49 11.28 -14.42
N TYR A 105 -4.95 10.18 -13.99
CA TYR A 105 -3.58 9.75 -14.22
C TYR A 105 -3.53 8.76 -15.37
N ASP A 106 -2.59 8.93 -16.26
CA ASP A 106 -2.28 8.03 -17.37
C ASP A 106 -0.83 7.59 -17.24
N LEU A 107 -0.63 6.42 -16.66
CA LEU A 107 0.68 5.96 -16.21
C LEU A 107 1.08 4.68 -16.92
N THR A 108 2.37 4.52 -17.13
CA THR A 108 3.01 3.30 -17.62
C THR A 108 3.91 2.73 -16.53
N TRP A 109 3.72 1.45 -16.23
CA TRP A 109 4.61 0.70 -15.35
C TRP A 109 5.86 0.26 -16.08
N SER A 110 6.99 0.37 -15.42
CA SER A 110 8.27 -0.18 -15.88
C SER A 110 9.08 -0.73 -14.72
N SER A 111 9.98 -1.66 -15.03
CA SER A 111 10.90 -2.27 -14.08
C SER A 111 12.31 -2.30 -14.67
N SER A 112 13.28 -1.91 -13.86
CA SER A 112 14.71 -1.99 -14.20
C SER A 112 15.48 -2.50 -12.99
N GLY A 113 15.94 -3.75 -13.05
CA GLY A 113 16.50 -4.46 -11.91
C GLY A 113 15.47 -4.58 -10.79
N ASN A 114 15.83 -4.13 -9.58
CA ASN A 114 14.96 -4.15 -8.41
C ASN A 114 14.12 -2.86 -8.24
N LYS A 115 14.12 -1.96 -9.22
CA LYS A 115 13.36 -0.72 -9.16
C LYS A 115 12.16 -0.79 -10.08
N GLU A 116 10.98 -0.57 -9.52
CA GLU A 116 9.74 -0.42 -10.27
C GLU A 116 9.32 1.05 -10.26
N SER A 117 8.77 1.50 -11.37
CA SER A 117 8.29 2.88 -11.51
C SER A 117 6.96 2.97 -12.26
N LEU A 118 6.21 4.01 -11.94
CA LEU A 118 5.04 4.49 -12.68
C LEU A 118 5.36 5.87 -13.22
N THR A 119 5.32 6.03 -14.53
CA THR A 119 5.60 7.31 -15.18
C THR A 119 4.53 7.66 -16.17
N GLY A 120 4.20 8.95 -16.28
CA GLY A 120 3.19 9.38 -17.22
C GLY A 120 2.74 10.82 -17.00
N GLU A 121 1.51 11.08 -17.39
CA GLU A 121 0.92 12.41 -17.38
C GLU A 121 -0.37 12.42 -16.56
N TRP A 122 -0.75 13.60 -16.12
CA TRP A 122 -2.02 13.82 -15.48
C TRP A 122 -2.73 15.07 -16.06
N LYS A 123 -4.03 15.05 -15.95
CA LYS A 123 -4.92 16.19 -16.18
C LYS A 123 -6.00 16.19 -15.12
N GLY A 124 -6.57 17.34 -14.82
CA GLY A 124 -7.59 17.41 -13.78
C GLY A 124 -8.44 18.67 -13.87
N TYR A 125 -9.38 18.75 -12.94
CA TYR A 125 -10.31 19.88 -12.84
C TYR A 125 -10.45 20.28 -11.38
N GLU A 126 -10.57 21.58 -11.15
CA GLU A 126 -10.97 22.14 -9.86
C GLU A 126 -12.30 21.54 -9.42
N SER A 127 -12.39 21.10 -8.20
CA SER A 127 -13.55 20.34 -7.72
C SER A 127 -14.84 21.12 -7.73
N GLU A 128 -14.78 22.41 -7.43
CA GLU A 128 -15.97 23.29 -7.37
C GLU A 128 -16.28 23.97 -8.71
N SER A 129 -15.30 24.66 -9.27
CA SER A 129 -15.47 25.48 -10.47
C SER A 129 -15.49 24.68 -11.76
N ARG A 130 -14.99 23.43 -11.74
CA ARG A 130 -14.77 22.57 -12.92
C ARG A 130 -13.79 23.16 -13.94
N LYS A 131 -13.06 24.20 -13.58
CA LYS A 131 -12.00 24.77 -14.39
C LYS A 131 -10.86 23.76 -14.53
N ALA A 132 -10.26 23.67 -15.72
CA ALA A 132 -9.11 22.81 -15.94
C ALA A 132 -7.91 23.25 -15.09
N CYS A 133 -7.32 22.30 -14.39
CA CYS A 133 -6.04 22.51 -13.70
C CYS A 133 -4.89 22.44 -14.71
N PRO A 134 -3.77 23.13 -14.47
CA PRO A 134 -2.57 22.99 -15.30
C PRO A 134 -2.10 21.54 -15.30
N PRO A 135 -2.00 20.87 -16.46
CA PRO A 135 -1.58 19.49 -16.54
C PRO A 135 -0.10 19.34 -16.20
N GLY A 136 0.37 18.09 -16.07
CA GLY A 136 1.76 17.85 -15.80
C GLY A 136 2.17 16.38 -15.89
N ARG A 137 3.34 16.08 -15.31
CA ARG A 137 3.95 14.76 -15.36
C ARG A 137 4.10 14.16 -13.99
N ILE A 138 4.15 12.83 -13.95
CA ILE A 138 4.29 12.03 -12.75
C ILE A 138 5.45 11.06 -12.92
N THR A 139 6.22 10.93 -11.85
CA THR A 139 7.23 9.89 -11.70
C THR A 139 7.15 9.34 -10.30
N LEU A 140 6.72 8.09 -10.15
CA LEU A 140 6.63 7.39 -8.88
C LEU A 140 7.48 6.14 -8.89
N TYR A 141 7.93 5.76 -7.71
CA TYR A 141 8.66 4.52 -7.47
C TYR A 141 7.93 3.71 -6.41
N ARG A 142 7.99 2.38 -6.52
CA ARG A 142 7.50 1.51 -5.47
C ARG A 142 8.32 1.72 -4.21
N VAL A 143 7.65 1.90 -3.07
CA VAL A 143 8.28 2.07 -1.75
C VAL A 143 7.67 1.09 -0.75
N SER A 144 8.40 0.82 0.33
CA SER A 144 7.96 -0.08 1.40
C SER A 144 7.34 0.64 2.60
N THR A 145 7.34 1.98 2.59
CA THR A 145 6.84 2.80 3.69
C THR A 145 5.83 3.79 3.17
N THR A 146 4.84 4.13 3.99
CA THR A 146 3.83 5.15 3.68
C THR A 146 4.06 6.43 4.48
N ASP A 147 3.76 7.59 3.89
CA ASP A 147 3.68 8.86 4.58
C ASP A 147 2.29 9.12 5.17
N PHE A 148 1.26 8.40 4.71
CA PHE A 148 -0.12 8.53 5.12
C PHE A 148 -0.71 7.18 5.53
N PRO A 149 -1.65 7.15 6.51
CA PRO A 149 -2.35 5.92 6.85
C PRO A 149 -2.98 5.29 5.59
N ILE A 150 -2.85 3.97 5.46
CA ILE A 150 -3.59 3.25 4.43
C ILE A 150 -5.02 3.11 4.93
N ASP A 151 -5.90 3.86 4.31
CA ASP A 151 -7.32 3.92 4.66
C ASP A 151 -8.13 3.61 3.40
N ILE A 152 -8.60 2.38 3.31
CA ILE A 152 -9.59 2.00 2.30
C ILE A 152 -10.95 2.33 2.93
N ASP A 153 -11.41 3.55 2.67
CA ASP A 153 -12.58 4.15 3.33
C ASP A 153 -13.93 3.61 2.81
N GLN A 154 -13.90 2.57 1.98
CA GLN A 154 -15.10 1.93 1.50
C GLN A 154 -15.31 0.58 2.21
N PRO A 155 -16.33 0.46 3.07
CA PRO A 155 -16.63 -0.80 3.78
C PRO A 155 -16.75 -2.01 2.86
N GLU A 156 -17.26 -1.81 1.64
CA GLU A 156 -17.40 -2.88 0.65
C GLU A 156 -16.05 -3.34 0.08
N GLU A 157 -15.11 -2.44 -0.16
CA GLU A 157 -13.77 -2.78 -0.66
C GLU A 157 -12.93 -3.42 0.42
N LEU A 158 -13.01 -2.91 1.65
CA LEU A 158 -12.40 -3.55 2.81
C LEU A 158 -12.99 -4.94 3.03
N ALA A 159 -14.31 -5.10 2.93
CA ALA A 159 -14.97 -6.40 3.04
C ALA A 159 -14.53 -7.36 1.92
N ARG A 160 -14.43 -6.90 0.68
CA ARG A 160 -13.93 -7.70 -0.45
C ARG A 160 -12.48 -8.12 -0.24
N LEU A 161 -11.62 -7.21 0.23
CA LEU A 161 -10.25 -7.52 0.56
C LEU A 161 -10.17 -8.55 1.69
N GLN A 162 -10.90 -8.34 2.78
CA GLN A 162 -11.00 -9.28 3.89
C GLN A 162 -11.49 -10.65 3.43
N GLN A 163 -12.49 -10.70 2.56
CA GLN A 163 -12.99 -11.94 1.96
C GLN A 163 -11.94 -12.61 1.06
N SER A 164 -11.24 -11.85 0.22
CA SER A 164 -10.19 -12.37 -0.67
C SER A 164 -9.02 -12.98 0.11
N LEU A 165 -8.70 -12.39 1.25
CA LEU A 165 -7.65 -12.86 2.17
C LEU A 165 -8.17 -13.95 3.13
N LYS A 166 -9.46 -14.31 3.06
CA LYS A 166 -10.13 -15.27 3.98
C LYS A 166 -9.92 -14.91 5.46
N LEU A 167 -9.92 -13.63 5.78
CA LEU A 167 -9.55 -13.14 7.11
C LEU A 167 -10.54 -13.56 8.19
N GLN A 168 -11.81 -13.67 7.84
CA GLN A 168 -12.88 -14.08 8.77
C GLN A 168 -12.82 -15.57 9.14
N GLU A 169 -12.12 -16.39 8.35
CA GLU A 169 -11.93 -17.81 8.60
C GLU A 169 -10.73 -18.08 9.54
N ARG A 170 -9.92 -17.06 9.83
CA ARG A 170 -8.71 -17.20 10.64
C ARG A 170 -8.94 -16.74 12.07
N THR A 171 -8.37 -17.47 13.01
CA THR A 171 -8.32 -17.02 14.42
C THR A 171 -7.26 -15.96 14.59
N THR A 172 -7.49 -14.97 15.46
CA THR A 172 -6.48 -13.96 15.80
C THR A 172 -5.94 -14.23 17.20
N GLU A 173 -4.62 -14.44 17.30
CA GLU A 173 -3.92 -14.62 18.57
C GLU A 173 -3.23 -13.32 18.97
N VAL A 174 -3.59 -12.78 20.12
CA VAL A 174 -2.88 -11.65 20.71
C VAL A 174 -1.61 -12.15 21.38
N VAL A 175 -0.47 -11.89 20.75
CA VAL A 175 0.84 -12.40 21.25
C VAL A 175 1.48 -11.48 22.27
N SER A 176 1.07 -10.20 22.31
CA SER A 176 1.58 -9.23 23.30
C SER A 176 0.60 -8.08 23.50
N THR A 177 0.66 -7.48 24.71
CA THR A 177 0.00 -6.22 25.02
C THR A 177 1.05 -5.26 25.59
N LEU A 178 1.22 -4.10 24.93
CA LEU A 178 2.22 -3.10 25.28
C LEU A 178 1.55 -1.86 25.88
N GLU A 179 2.12 -1.37 26.97
CA GLU A 179 1.74 -0.08 27.55
C GLU A 179 2.80 0.95 27.17
N LEU A 180 2.40 2.01 26.49
CA LEU A 180 3.28 3.01 25.90
C LEU A 180 3.23 4.30 26.70
N GLU A 181 4.37 4.98 26.83
CA GLU A 181 4.50 6.22 27.59
C GLU A 181 4.49 7.47 26.70
N THR A 182 4.54 7.29 25.39
CA THR A 182 4.56 8.41 24.44
C THR A 182 3.59 8.18 23.29
N PRO A 183 2.96 9.25 22.76
CA PRO A 183 2.00 9.12 21.67
C PRO A 183 2.64 8.79 20.32
N ASN A 184 3.92 9.10 20.11
CA ASN A 184 4.59 8.85 18.84
C ASN A 184 5.21 7.44 18.85
N ILE A 185 4.72 6.60 17.99
CA ILE A 185 5.07 5.18 17.88
C ILE A 185 5.67 4.92 16.52
N LYS A 186 6.86 4.33 16.51
CA LYS A 186 7.47 3.77 15.31
C LYS A 186 7.43 2.26 15.40
N ILE A 187 6.91 1.61 14.36
CA ILE A 187 6.86 0.16 14.25
C ILE A 187 7.69 -0.24 13.04
N ASP A 188 8.71 -1.05 13.28
CA ASP A 188 9.55 -1.63 12.24
C ASP A 188 9.28 -3.14 12.17
N LEU A 189 8.87 -3.64 11.01
CA LEU A 189 8.62 -5.05 10.76
C LEU A 189 9.72 -5.62 9.88
N TYR A 190 10.32 -6.71 10.32
CA TYR A 190 11.38 -7.43 9.61
C TYR A 190 10.97 -8.89 9.38
N ASP A 191 11.58 -9.54 8.40
CA ASP A 191 11.62 -10.98 8.36
C ASP A 191 12.39 -11.50 9.58
N ASN A 192 11.83 -12.50 10.28
CA ASN A 192 12.39 -12.99 11.53
C ASN A 192 13.39 -14.15 11.36
N ALA A 193 13.48 -14.70 10.16
CA ALA A 193 14.26 -15.92 9.87
C ALA A 193 15.06 -15.78 8.56
N GLU A 194 15.05 -16.82 7.75
CA GLU A 194 15.58 -16.76 6.38
C GLU A 194 14.59 -15.99 5.48
N ILE A 195 15.12 -15.10 4.64
CA ILE A 195 14.28 -14.33 3.72
C ILE A 195 13.73 -15.29 2.66
N ASP A 196 12.49 -15.71 2.86
CA ASP A 196 11.87 -16.78 2.09
C ASP A 196 10.63 -16.31 1.28
N ASN A 197 10.51 -15.00 1.06
CA ASN A 197 9.42 -14.33 0.35
C ASN A 197 8.11 -14.22 1.13
N ASP A 198 8.18 -14.20 2.44
CA ASP A 198 7.04 -13.88 3.28
C ASP A 198 6.40 -12.54 2.89
N THR A 199 5.10 -12.55 2.71
CA THR A 199 4.29 -11.37 2.36
C THR A 199 3.16 -11.20 3.36
N VAL A 200 3.01 -9.99 3.87
CA VAL A 200 2.06 -9.69 4.94
C VAL A 200 1.17 -8.51 4.60
N THR A 201 -0.05 -8.56 5.14
CA THR A 201 -0.99 -7.44 5.19
C THR A 201 -1.20 -7.07 6.67
N ILE A 202 -1.13 -5.78 6.97
CA ILE A 202 -1.23 -5.25 8.34
C ILE A 202 -2.47 -4.37 8.48
N PHE A 203 -3.25 -4.64 9.52
CA PHE A 203 -4.37 -3.80 9.94
C PHE A 203 -4.09 -3.20 11.32
N LEU A 204 -4.63 -2.00 11.55
CA LEU A 204 -4.70 -1.34 12.85
C LEU A 204 -6.15 -0.97 13.14
N ASN A 205 -6.75 -1.54 14.20
CA ASN A 205 -8.17 -1.33 14.52
C ASN A 205 -9.09 -1.51 13.31
N ASN A 206 -8.87 -2.59 12.54
CA ASN A 206 -9.55 -2.91 11.28
C ASN A 206 -9.28 -1.93 10.11
N LYS A 207 -8.43 -0.93 10.27
CA LYS A 207 -7.94 -0.09 9.17
C LYS A 207 -6.72 -0.71 8.54
N LEU A 208 -6.69 -0.79 7.22
CA LEU A 208 -5.55 -1.32 6.47
C LEU A 208 -4.36 -0.34 6.54
N LEU A 209 -3.20 -0.80 6.99
CA LEU A 209 -1.96 -0.03 7.02
C LEU A 209 -0.96 -0.45 5.95
N LEU A 210 -0.81 -1.74 5.73
CA LEU A 210 0.08 -2.30 4.71
C LEU A 210 -0.68 -3.38 3.96
N LEU A 211 -0.59 -3.38 2.63
CA LEU A 211 -1.20 -4.38 1.78
C LEU A 211 -0.12 -5.18 1.05
N LYS A 212 -0.11 -6.52 1.25
CA LYS A 212 0.77 -7.47 0.54
C LYS A 212 2.23 -7.02 0.44
N GLN A 213 2.80 -6.59 1.56
CA GLN A 213 4.18 -6.16 1.62
C GLN A 213 5.10 -7.33 1.96
N ARG A 214 6.18 -7.45 1.18
CA ARG A 214 7.20 -8.48 1.40
C ARG A 214 8.08 -8.11 2.59
N LEU A 215 8.24 -9.07 3.51
CA LEU A 215 9.22 -8.97 4.59
C LEU A 215 10.63 -9.21 4.07
N THR A 216 11.59 -8.49 4.65
CA THR A 216 13.02 -8.62 4.34
C THR A 216 13.84 -8.29 5.60
N ASN A 217 15.18 -8.27 5.46
CA ASN A 217 16.07 -7.74 6.49
C ASN A 217 16.07 -6.19 6.59
N LYS A 218 15.35 -5.50 5.67
CA LYS A 218 15.07 -4.06 5.79
C LYS A 218 13.68 -3.89 6.37
N PRO A 219 13.49 -2.93 7.30
CA PRO A 219 12.20 -2.77 7.96
C PRO A 219 11.12 -2.23 7.01
N LEU A 220 9.92 -2.77 7.17
CA LEU A 220 8.70 -2.06 6.81
C LEU A 220 8.36 -1.14 7.98
N THR A 221 8.52 0.15 7.80
CA THR A 221 8.34 1.13 8.88
C THR A 221 6.96 1.77 8.82
N LEU A 222 6.28 1.77 9.97
CA LEU A 222 5.03 2.49 10.21
C LEU A 222 5.26 3.53 11.31
N GLU A 223 4.78 4.75 11.11
CA GLU A 223 4.76 5.79 12.13
C GLU A 223 3.30 6.09 12.49
N LEU A 224 2.98 5.92 13.77
CA LEU A 224 1.62 6.07 14.30
C LEU A 224 1.63 7.10 15.41
N LYS A 225 0.48 7.73 15.61
CA LYS A 225 0.22 8.59 16.77
C LYS A 225 -0.91 7.98 17.59
N ALA A 226 -0.58 7.52 18.81
CA ALA A 226 -1.57 7.03 19.76
C ALA A 226 -2.25 8.19 20.47
N PHE A 227 -3.51 8.00 20.82
CA PHE A 227 -4.27 8.91 21.67
C PHE A 227 -4.51 8.26 23.03
N PRO A 228 -4.55 9.03 24.12
CA PRO A 228 -4.92 8.52 25.42
C PRO A 228 -6.29 7.82 25.39
N ASP A 229 -6.49 6.88 26.29
CA ASP A 229 -7.73 6.12 26.47
C ASP A 229 -8.23 5.38 25.21
N THR A 230 -7.33 5.13 24.28
CA THR A 230 -7.63 4.39 23.04
C THR A 230 -6.83 3.09 23.00
N ASP A 231 -7.54 1.97 22.83
CA ASP A 231 -6.90 0.67 22.57
C ASP A 231 -6.59 0.52 21.10
N TYR A 232 -5.39 0.09 20.82
CA TYR A 232 -4.93 -0.21 19.47
C TYR A 232 -4.67 -1.71 19.33
N GLU A 233 -5.14 -2.31 18.25
CA GLU A 233 -4.84 -3.67 17.89
C GLU A 233 -4.24 -3.71 16.47
N LEU A 234 -2.96 -4.05 16.39
CA LEU A 234 -2.27 -4.29 15.13
C LEU A 234 -2.33 -5.78 14.82
N VAL A 235 -2.91 -6.13 13.68
CA VAL A 235 -3.06 -7.51 13.23
C VAL A 235 -2.24 -7.74 11.98
N MET A 236 -1.39 -8.77 12.02
CA MET A 236 -0.61 -9.25 10.89
C MET A 236 -1.28 -10.48 10.28
N TYR A 237 -1.56 -10.39 9.01
CA TYR A 237 -2.04 -11.47 8.16
C TYR A 237 -0.92 -11.96 7.25
N ALA A 238 -0.75 -13.27 7.15
CA ALA A 238 0.11 -13.89 6.15
C ALA A 238 -0.65 -13.94 4.82
N ASP A 239 -0.16 -13.24 3.79
CA ASP A 239 -0.72 -13.34 2.43
C ASP A 239 -0.21 -14.59 1.71
N ASN A 240 0.98 -15.04 2.08
CA ASN A 240 1.56 -16.32 1.71
C ASN A 240 2.30 -16.91 2.92
N LEU A 241 2.83 -18.10 2.77
CA LEU A 241 3.60 -18.78 3.84
C LEU A 241 5.10 -18.88 3.53
N GLY A 242 5.57 -18.09 2.54
CA GLY A 242 6.95 -18.18 2.10
C GLY A 242 7.34 -19.58 1.61
N SER A 243 8.62 -19.86 1.63
CA SER A 243 9.15 -21.20 1.36
C SER A 243 9.24 -22.06 2.63
N ILE A 244 9.17 -21.44 3.80
CA ILE A 244 9.36 -22.07 5.12
C ILE A 244 8.22 -21.67 6.07
N PRO A 245 7.05 -22.35 6.03
CA PRO A 245 5.94 -22.03 6.91
C PRO A 245 6.26 -22.23 8.41
N PRO A 246 5.66 -21.43 9.31
CA PRO A 246 4.72 -20.35 9.09
C PRO A 246 5.40 -19.03 8.69
N ASN A 247 4.63 -18.07 8.16
CA ASN A 247 5.08 -16.70 7.95
C ASN A 247 5.44 -16.04 9.30
N THR A 248 6.66 -15.56 9.43
CA THR A 248 7.17 -15.03 10.70
C THR A 248 7.76 -13.63 10.53
N ALA A 249 7.48 -12.76 11.51
CA ALA A 249 8.02 -11.41 11.53
C ALA A 249 8.57 -11.05 12.92
N LEU A 250 9.64 -10.25 12.93
CA LEU A 250 10.07 -9.51 14.10
C LEU A 250 9.48 -8.10 14.01
N MET A 251 8.64 -7.74 14.96
CA MET A 251 8.12 -6.40 15.14
C MET A 251 8.90 -5.67 16.22
N VAL A 252 9.50 -4.54 15.90
CA VAL A 252 10.16 -3.64 16.85
C VAL A 252 9.32 -2.39 17.00
N VAL A 253 8.74 -2.21 18.19
CA VAL A 253 7.96 -1.01 18.53
C VAL A 253 8.84 -0.05 19.30
N THR A 254 9.05 1.15 18.78
CA THR A 254 9.79 2.23 19.45
C THR A 254 8.81 3.30 19.88
N ALA A 255 8.78 3.57 21.18
CA ALA A 255 7.95 4.62 21.80
C ALA A 255 8.82 5.46 22.74
N GLY A 256 9.27 6.62 22.27
CA GLY A 256 10.22 7.46 22.99
C GLY A 256 11.60 6.76 23.13
N ARG A 257 11.99 6.49 24.38
CA ARG A 257 13.25 5.78 24.68
C ARG A 257 13.09 4.26 24.76
N ASN A 258 11.85 3.78 24.80
CA ASN A 258 11.55 2.37 25.00
C ASN A 258 11.47 1.65 23.66
N LYS A 259 12.02 0.44 23.62
CA LYS A 259 11.90 -0.49 22.49
C LYS A 259 11.33 -1.81 22.98
N TYR A 260 10.37 -2.31 22.24
CA TYR A 260 9.71 -3.59 22.49
C TYR A 260 9.89 -4.47 21.27
N GLU A 261 10.36 -5.69 21.46
CA GLU A 261 10.51 -6.67 20.40
C GLU A 261 9.45 -7.75 20.55
N VAL A 262 8.66 -7.94 19.52
CA VAL A 262 7.58 -8.94 19.49
C VAL A 262 7.75 -9.82 18.26
N ARG A 263 7.83 -11.14 18.48
CA ARG A 263 7.84 -12.10 17.39
C ARG A 263 6.42 -12.48 17.02
N LEU A 264 6.09 -12.30 15.76
CA LEU A 264 4.79 -12.60 15.18
C LEU A 264 4.89 -13.89 14.35
N SER A 265 3.84 -14.70 14.39
CA SER A 265 3.73 -15.88 13.55
C SER A 265 2.29 -16.00 13.04
N ALA A 266 2.13 -15.96 11.75
CA ALA A 266 0.83 -16.05 11.08
C ALA A 266 0.82 -17.18 10.05
N SER A 267 -0.38 -17.73 9.81
CA SER A 267 -0.58 -18.81 8.84
C SER A 267 -1.88 -18.60 8.06
N ASP A 268 -2.24 -19.56 7.23
CA ASP A 268 -3.54 -19.62 6.55
C ASP A 268 -4.74 -19.81 7.51
N LYS A 269 -4.49 -20.17 8.77
CA LYS A 269 -5.52 -20.42 9.80
C LYS A 269 -5.47 -19.44 10.97
N LYS A 270 -4.35 -18.77 11.15
CA LYS A 270 -4.10 -17.93 12.34
C LYS A 270 -3.40 -16.64 11.96
N ASN A 271 -3.88 -15.52 12.52
CA ASN A 271 -3.24 -14.21 12.46
C ASN A 271 -2.55 -13.93 13.79
N ALA A 272 -1.51 -13.11 13.78
CA ALA A 272 -0.86 -12.62 14.98
C ALA A 272 -1.27 -11.16 15.24
N ALA A 273 -1.57 -10.83 16.49
CA ALA A 273 -1.91 -9.46 16.88
C ALA A 273 -1.07 -8.96 18.05
N VAL A 274 -0.83 -7.66 18.07
CA VAL A 274 -0.24 -6.93 19.19
C VAL A 274 -1.19 -5.81 19.58
N ARG A 275 -1.49 -5.74 20.87
CA ARG A 275 -2.27 -4.65 21.44
C ARG A 275 -1.35 -3.63 22.09
N PHE A 276 -1.70 -2.36 22.00
CA PHE A 276 -1.02 -1.30 22.72
C PHE A 276 -1.99 -0.18 23.12
N ARG A 277 -1.66 0.42 24.25
CA ARG A 277 -2.39 1.52 24.86
C ARG A 277 -1.39 2.57 25.33
N LEU A 278 -1.71 3.83 25.13
CA LEU A 278 -0.99 4.94 25.72
C LEU A 278 -1.47 5.12 27.18
N LYS A 279 -0.51 5.15 28.12
CA LYS A 279 -0.74 5.49 29.53
C LYS A 279 -1.02 6.97 29.72
#